data_8904a296150a54c308afe77373b08412
#
_entry.id   8904a296150a54c308afe77373b08412
#
_cell.length_a   1.000
_cell.length_b   1.000
_cell.length_c   1.000
_cell.angle_alpha   90.00
_cell.angle_beta   90.00
_cell.angle_gamma   90.00
#
_symmetry.space_group_name_H-M   'P 1'
#
loop_
_entity.id
_entity.type
_entity.pdbx_description
1 polymer ?
#
loop_
_entity_poly.entity_id
_entity_poly.type
_entity_poly.pdbx_seq_one_letter_code
_entity_poly.pdbx_strand_id
1 'polypeptide(L)'
;MLTRRQWLAAAPVVAAPWVHAQPKRVLRMSWWGGAARHAATLKALALFQQTHPDVKVKAEYMGFNGYLERLTAQVAGGSEPDLMQINWAWLAMFSKRGNGFTDLHKHAKVLPMGQYTAADLAMGEVGGKLNAIPVSYSARILLWNASTFAKAGLAIPRTWDDLFASGQLLRSRLGERYFALDGELYDMMLLSQAYVQQRHGTPYVHPKEPRVAMTEAAALLWVQTYRKLIDGHVGTPLPLRASLGGAERPTEQQPDWTAGHWAGNYTWDSVISLRGSTIPKDQKLAIGDFPTLDGAVDSGMFGRPSLMFAVGRNCKQPDLAAELMAYLLADPQATQVLGRTRGVPAAREPFEALVQSKALPPLELMAHQQIERQRTSAKGISLPNPLFEHARLHRLMREVFETVAYGKVSDVQAARRLVDEGNAMLRRIH
;
A
#
# COMPACT_ATOMS: atom_id res chain seq x y z
N MET A 1 -51.41 80.33 15.66
CA MET A 1 -49.98 80.64 15.78
C MET A 1 -49.19 79.48 15.32
N LEU A 2 -48.20 79.69 14.52
CA LEU A 2 -47.55 78.87 13.55
C LEU A 2 -46.92 77.56 14.12
N THR A 3 -47.25 76.45 13.44
CA THR A 3 -46.59 75.09 13.64
C THR A 3 -45.43 74.95 12.67
N ARG A 4 -44.23 74.70 13.18
CA ARG A 4 -43.06 74.33 12.38
C ARG A 4 -43.10 72.82 12.03
N ARG A 5 -43.26 72.46 10.79
CA ARG A 5 -43.03 71.14 10.23
C ARG A 5 -41.53 70.95 10.08
N GLN A 6 -40.98 69.95 10.82
CA GLN A 6 -39.64 69.44 10.60
C GLN A 6 -39.73 68.38 9.54
N TRP A 7 -39.03 68.55 8.43
CA TRP A 7 -38.74 67.49 7.43
C TRP A 7 -37.53 66.69 7.89
N LEU A 8 -37.76 65.42 8.30
CA LEU A 8 -36.70 64.45 8.44
C LEU A 8 -36.51 63.86 7.04
N ALA A 9 -35.37 64.12 6.40
CA ALA A 9 -34.94 63.47 5.18
C ALA A 9 -34.42 62.05 5.58
N ALA A 10 -35.23 61.06 5.32
CA ALA A 10 -34.79 59.68 5.38
C ALA A 10 -33.91 59.34 4.17
N ALA A 11 -32.61 59.23 4.34
CA ALA A 11 -31.72 58.69 3.31
C ALA A 11 -31.99 57.19 3.12
N PRO A 12 -32.21 56.68 1.92
CA PRO A 12 -32.34 55.23 1.72
C PRO A 12 -30.98 54.58 1.92
N VAL A 13 -30.87 53.75 2.96
CA VAL A 13 -29.76 52.81 3.10
C VAL A 13 -29.96 51.76 2.00
N VAL A 14 -29.22 51.89 0.89
CA VAL A 14 -29.12 50.87 -0.12
C VAL A 14 -28.30 49.73 0.48
N ALA A 15 -28.98 48.75 1.05
CA ALA A 15 -28.38 47.49 1.40
C ALA A 15 -28.00 46.79 0.08
N ALA A 16 -26.74 46.85 -0.28
CA ALA A 16 -26.20 46.04 -1.38
C ALA A 16 -26.44 44.55 -1.04
N PRO A 17 -27.15 43.78 -1.87
CA PRO A 17 -27.32 42.37 -1.62
C PRO A 17 -25.94 41.70 -1.68
N TRP A 18 -25.55 41.06 -0.61
CA TRP A 18 -24.42 40.12 -0.60
C TRP A 18 -24.81 39.00 -1.53
N VAL A 19 -24.49 39.11 -2.81
CA VAL A 19 -24.62 38.03 -3.78
C VAL A 19 -23.52 37.02 -3.39
N HIS A 20 -23.86 36.05 -2.57
CA HIS A 20 -23.10 34.86 -2.45
C HIS A 20 -23.25 34.15 -3.80
N ALA A 21 -22.29 34.38 -4.69
CA ALA A 21 -22.23 33.65 -5.95
C ALA A 21 -22.17 32.16 -5.62
N GLN A 22 -23.23 31.43 -5.94
CA GLN A 22 -23.23 29.99 -5.79
C GLN A 22 -22.09 29.44 -6.66
N PRO A 23 -21.27 28.53 -6.15
CA PRO A 23 -20.18 27.95 -6.93
C PRO A 23 -20.76 27.32 -8.19
N LYS A 24 -20.27 27.74 -9.35
CA LYS A 24 -20.76 27.27 -10.67
C LYS A 24 -20.38 25.83 -10.95
N ARG A 25 -19.29 25.31 -10.31
CA ARG A 25 -18.75 23.99 -10.53
C ARG A 25 -18.60 23.25 -9.20
N VAL A 26 -19.13 22.05 -9.11
CA VAL A 26 -19.08 21.24 -7.89
C VAL A 26 -18.41 19.90 -8.22
N LEU A 27 -17.36 19.54 -7.47
CA LEU A 27 -16.74 18.22 -7.49
C LEU A 27 -17.02 17.50 -6.18
N ARG A 28 -17.17 16.19 -6.24
CA ARG A 28 -17.21 15.29 -5.07
C ARG A 28 -15.89 14.54 -4.99
N MET A 29 -15.21 14.61 -3.84
CA MET A 29 -13.99 13.85 -3.61
C MET A 29 -14.17 12.91 -2.44
N SER A 30 -13.79 11.63 -2.64
CA SER A 30 -13.90 10.59 -1.60
C SER A 30 -12.56 9.97 -1.26
N TRP A 31 -12.33 9.74 0.07
CA TRP A 31 -11.14 9.05 0.57
C TRP A 31 -11.39 8.41 1.93
N TRP A 32 -10.53 7.44 2.28
CA TRP A 32 -10.46 6.91 3.64
C TRP A 32 -9.18 7.33 4.35
N GLY A 33 -9.19 7.29 5.68
CA GLY A 33 -8.00 7.54 6.49
C GLY A 33 -8.31 7.75 7.96
N GLY A 34 -7.29 8.13 8.71
CA GLY A 34 -7.41 8.62 10.09
C GLY A 34 -7.51 10.16 10.13
N ALA A 35 -7.67 10.70 11.33
CA ALA A 35 -7.88 12.12 11.58
C ALA A 35 -6.83 13.04 10.92
N ALA A 36 -5.55 12.68 10.99
CA ALA A 36 -4.46 13.45 10.39
C ALA A 36 -4.60 13.56 8.86
N ARG A 37 -4.95 12.45 8.18
CA ARG A 37 -5.20 12.46 6.72
C ARG A 37 -6.42 13.30 6.37
N HIS A 38 -7.49 13.21 7.16
CA HIS A 38 -8.69 14.01 6.94
C HIS A 38 -8.38 15.50 7.05
N ALA A 39 -7.74 15.93 8.14
CA ALA A 39 -7.37 17.33 8.35
C ALA A 39 -6.45 17.88 7.25
N ALA A 40 -5.41 17.15 6.88
CA ALA A 40 -4.49 17.54 5.82
C ALA A 40 -5.20 17.66 4.47
N THR A 41 -6.08 16.70 4.12
CA THR A 41 -6.80 16.73 2.86
C THR A 41 -7.78 17.90 2.81
N LEU A 42 -8.55 18.13 3.87
CA LEU A 42 -9.47 19.27 3.95
C LEU A 42 -8.73 20.61 3.79
N LYS A 43 -7.55 20.74 4.42
CA LYS A 43 -6.71 21.94 4.26
C LYS A 43 -6.22 22.10 2.83
N ALA A 44 -5.76 21.03 2.16
CA ALA A 44 -5.35 21.08 0.76
C ALA A 44 -6.50 21.46 -0.16
N LEU A 45 -7.71 20.91 0.05
CA LEU A 45 -8.91 21.27 -0.71
C LEU A 45 -9.32 22.73 -0.50
N ALA A 46 -9.17 23.28 0.71
CA ALA A 46 -9.42 24.67 0.98
C ALA A 46 -8.45 25.59 0.22
N LEU A 47 -7.16 25.23 0.15
CA LEU A 47 -6.15 25.97 -0.64
C LEU A 47 -6.46 25.91 -2.14
N PHE A 48 -6.82 24.75 -2.67
CA PHE A 48 -7.25 24.59 -4.06
C PHE A 48 -8.43 25.52 -4.40
N GLN A 49 -9.44 25.61 -3.53
CA GLN A 49 -10.60 26.46 -3.72
C GLN A 49 -10.28 27.97 -3.65
N GLN A 50 -9.19 28.38 -2.98
CA GLN A 50 -8.74 29.78 -3.00
C GLN A 50 -8.27 30.22 -4.39
N THR A 51 -7.62 29.34 -5.13
CA THR A 51 -7.18 29.59 -6.51
C THR A 51 -8.28 29.29 -7.55
N HIS A 52 -9.36 28.61 -7.14
CA HIS A 52 -10.51 28.26 -7.98
C HIS A 52 -11.81 28.67 -7.30
N PRO A 53 -12.09 29.99 -7.19
CA PRO A 53 -13.21 30.52 -6.39
C PRO A 53 -14.60 30.14 -6.91
N ASP A 54 -14.71 29.69 -8.17
CA ASP A 54 -15.93 29.18 -8.78
C ASP A 54 -16.12 27.67 -8.57
N VAL A 55 -15.17 26.98 -7.89
CA VAL A 55 -15.21 25.54 -7.63
C VAL A 55 -15.53 25.29 -6.17
N LYS A 56 -16.44 24.34 -5.93
CA LYS A 56 -16.65 23.76 -4.60
C LYS A 56 -16.37 22.28 -4.61
N VAL A 57 -15.45 21.83 -3.72
CA VAL A 57 -15.18 20.41 -3.53
C VAL A 57 -15.97 19.91 -2.31
N LYS A 58 -16.91 18.99 -2.54
CA LYS A 58 -17.63 18.28 -1.49
C LYS A 58 -16.78 17.08 -1.02
N ALA A 59 -16.31 17.14 0.20
CA ALA A 59 -15.47 16.12 0.83
C ALA A 59 -16.33 14.98 1.39
N GLU A 60 -16.04 13.75 1.00
CA GLU A 60 -16.68 12.52 1.48
C GLU A 60 -15.60 11.60 2.06
N TYR A 61 -15.48 11.52 3.38
CA TYR A 61 -14.43 10.75 4.00
C TYR A 61 -14.91 9.93 5.19
N MET A 62 -14.19 8.85 5.45
CA MET A 62 -14.45 7.94 6.58
C MET A 62 -13.19 7.14 6.92
N GLY A 63 -13.28 6.26 7.91
CA GLY A 63 -12.28 5.21 8.17
C GLY A 63 -12.19 4.20 7.03
N PHE A 64 -11.23 3.28 7.11
CA PHE A 64 -11.06 2.24 6.08
C PHE A 64 -12.25 1.25 6.06
N ASN A 65 -12.70 0.84 7.25
CA ASN A 65 -13.80 -0.10 7.38
C ASN A 65 -15.09 0.50 6.80
N GLY A 66 -15.76 -0.23 5.92
CA GLY A 66 -16.99 0.19 5.26
C GLY A 66 -16.78 1.10 4.04
N TYR A 67 -15.57 1.59 3.77
CA TYR A 67 -15.31 2.45 2.61
C TYR A 67 -15.48 1.71 1.27
N LEU A 68 -14.96 0.48 1.19
CA LEU A 68 -15.10 -0.35 -0.01
C LEU A 68 -16.57 -0.66 -0.32
N GLU A 69 -17.34 -1.02 0.68
CA GLU A 69 -18.77 -1.32 0.57
C GLU A 69 -19.56 -0.10 0.08
N ARG A 70 -19.28 1.06 0.67
CA ARG A 70 -19.88 2.33 0.25
C ARG A 70 -19.51 2.67 -1.20
N LEU A 71 -18.23 2.59 -1.56
CA LEU A 71 -17.78 2.87 -2.92
C LEU A 71 -18.37 1.89 -3.92
N THR A 72 -18.48 0.60 -3.56
CA THR A 72 -19.10 -0.42 -4.39
C THR A 72 -20.58 -0.09 -4.68
N ALA A 73 -21.33 0.32 -3.68
CA ALA A 73 -22.71 0.75 -3.85
C ALA A 73 -22.84 1.99 -4.75
N GLN A 74 -21.95 2.98 -4.57
CA GLN A 74 -21.92 4.20 -5.38
C GLN A 74 -21.58 3.90 -6.85
N VAL A 75 -20.59 3.06 -7.11
CA VAL A 75 -20.20 2.65 -8.47
C VAL A 75 -21.31 1.85 -9.15
N ALA A 76 -21.94 0.91 -8.43
CA ALA A 76 -23.06 0.13 -8.94
C ALA A 76 -24.30 1.01 -9.27
N GLY A 77 -24.53 2.04 -8.47
CA GLY A 77 -25.62 3.01 -8.66
C GLY A 77 -25.29 4.15 -9.63
N GLY A 78 -24.10 4.20 -10.23
CA GLY A 78 -23.66 5.27 -11.12
C GLY A 78 -23.56 6.65 -10.43
N SER A 79 -23.34 6.65 -9.13
CA SER A 79 -23.24 7.84 -8.27
C SER A 79 -21.92 7.95 -7.55
N GLU A 80 -20.88 7.35 -8.11
CA GLU A 80 -19.52 7.42 -7.60
C GLU A 80 -19.03 8.88 -7.53
N PRO A 81 -18.07 9.20 -6.64
CA PRO A 81 -17.44 10.51 -6.56
C PRO A 81 -16.69 10.87 -7.86
N ASP A 82 -16.54 12.18 -8.13
CA ASP A 82 -15.78 12.66 -9.29
C ASP A 82 -14.30 12.33 -9.17
N LEU A 83 -13.71 12.53 -8.00
CA LEU A 83 -12.34 12.09 -7.65
C LEU A 83 -12.39 11.18 -6.44
N MET A 84 -11.71 10.04 -6.52
CA MET A 84 -11.71 9.08 -5.42
C MET A 84 -10.34 8.49 -5.16
N GLN A 85 -10.05 8.25 -3.88
CA GLN A 85 -8.95 7.42 -3.45
C GLN A 85 -9.37 5.96 -3.54
N ILE A 86 -8.56 5.13 -4.20
CA ILE A 86 -8.79 3.69 -4.33
C ILE A 86 -7.57 2.90 -3.89
N ASN A 87 -7.77 1.66 -3.50
CA ASN A 87 -6.70 0.68 -3.36
C ASN A 87 -6.39 0.11 -4.75
N TRP A 88 -5.11 -0.14 -5.03
CA TRP A 88 -4.68 -0.69 -6.31
C TRP A 88 -5.42 -1.98 -6.71
N ALA A 89 -5.62 -2.91 -5.78
CA ALA A 89 -6.33 -4.17 -6.04
C ALA A 89 -7.78 -3.97 -6.50
N TRP A 90 -8.39 -2.81 -6.20
CA TRP A 90 -9.77 -2.52 -6.59
C TRP A 90 -9.93 -2.20 -8.07
N LEU A 91 -8.82 -1.92 -8.79
CA LEU A 91 -8.86 -1.78 -10.25
C LEU A 91 -9.44 -3.03 -10.91
N ALA A 92 -9.03 -4.23 -10.47
CA ALA A 92 -9.58 -5.49 -10.98
C ALA A 92 -11.08 -5.68 -10.67
N MET A 93 -11.58 -5.08 -9.60
CA MET A 93 -12.99 -5.15 -9.21
C MET A 93 -13.87 -4.19 -10.02
N PHE A 94 -13.43 -2.92 -10.10
CA PHE A 94 -14.25 -1.84 -10.65
C PHE A 94 -14.03 -1.62 -12.14
N SER A 95 -12.89 -2.04 -12.69
CA SER A 95 -12.51 -1.74 -14.07
C SER A 95 -11.89 -2.93 -14.80
N LYS A 96 -12.58 -4.07 -14.83
CA LYS A 96 -12.10 -5.32 -15.46
C LYS A 96 -11.61 -5.15 -16.92
N ARG A 97 -12.20 -4.20 -17.66
CA ARG A 97 -11.89 -3.93 -19.08
C ARG A 97 -11.41 -2.49 -19.32
N GLY A 98 -10.94 -1.79 -18.29
CA GLY A 98 -10.49 -0.41 -18.41
C GLY A 98 -11.60 0.64 -18.54
N ASN A 99 -12.87 0.32 -18.26
CA ASN A 99 -14.02 1.24 -18.42
C ASN A 99 -14.73 1.55 -17.09
N GLY A 100 -14.14 1.18 -15.96
CA GLY A 100 -14.68 1.49 -14.65
C GLY A 100 -14.39 2.91 -14.18
N PHE A 101 -13.38 3.53 -14.76
CA PHE A 101 -12.96 4.91 -14.46
C PHE A 101 -12.70 5.69 -15.75
N THR A 102 -12.58 6.99 -15.64
CA THR A 102 -12.15 7.86 -16.74
C THR A 102 -10.75 7.47 -17.19
N ASP A 103 -10.52 7.46 -18.50
CA ASP A 103 -9.19 7.24 -19.07
C ASP A 103 -8.34 8.51 -18.93
N LEU A 104 -7.38 8.48 -18.01
CA LEU A 104 -6.54 9.62 -17.66
C LEU A 104 -5.50 9.97 -18.72
N HIS A 105 -5.23 9.09 -19.71
CA HIS A 105 -4.43 9.49 -20.88
C HIS A 105 -5.02 10.67 -21.63
N LYS A 106 -6.36 10.82 -21.64
CA LYS A 106 -7.06 11.95 -22.26
C LYS A 106 -6.79 13.28 -21.55
N HIS A 107 -6.33 13.25 -20.31
CA HIS A 107 -6.05 14.40 -19.47
C HIS A 107 -4.54 14.57 -19.20
N ALA A 108 -3.67 13.93 -19.98
CA ALA A 108 -2.22 13.94 -19.80
C ALA A 108 -1.58 15.35 -19.81
N LYS A 109 -2.23 16.32 -20.45
CA LYS A 109 -1.75 17.73 -20.47
C LYS A 109 -1.85 18.40 -19.10
N VAL A 110 -2.79 17.98 -18.26
CA VAL A 110 -3.05 18.55 -16.94
C VAL A 110 -2.37 17.75 -15.84
N LEU A 111 -2.31 16.43 -16.02
CA LEU A 111 -1.78 15.50 -15.03
C LEU A 111 -0.24 15.51 -15.01
N PRO A 112 0.40 15.35 -13.84
CA PRO A 112 1.86 15.42 -13.69
C PRO A 112 2.55 14.13 -14.15
N MET A 113 2.29 13.68 -15.39
CA MET A 113 2.79 12.40 -15.91
C MET A 113 4.32 12.29 -15.86
N GLY A 114 5.04 13.39 -16.07
CA GLY A 114 6.51 13.45 -16.01
C GLY A 114 7.10 13.25 -14.61
N GLN A 115 6.27 13.19 -13.57
CA GLN A 115 6.68 12.90 -12.19
C GLN A 115 6.79 11.39 -11.91
N TYR A 116 6.35 10.56 -12.85
CA TYR A 116 6.26 9.10 -12.71
C TYR A 116 7.06 8.39 -13.79
N THR A 117 7.57 7.21 -13.48
CA THR A 117 8.12 6.33 -14.52
C THR A 117 6.99 5.67 -15.33
N ALA A 118 7.32 5.16 -16.51
CA ALA A 118 6.36 4.39 -17.30
C ALA A 118 5.83 3.16 -16.53
N ALA A 119 6.68 2.54 -15.71
CA ALA A 119 6.29 1.42 -14.85
C ALA A 119 5.30 1.83 -13.77
N ASP A 120 5.41 3.04 -13.19
CA ASP A 120 4.45 3.55 -12.21
C ASP A 120 3.07 3.74 -12.83
N LEU A 121 3.01 4.36 -14.00
CA LEU A 121 1.75 4.60 -14.71
C LEU A 121 1.11 3.28 -15.17
N ALA A 122 1.91 2.33 -15.65
CA ALA A 122 1.42 1.01 -16.05
C ALA A 122 0.69 0.27 -14.92
N MET A 123 1.02 0.56 -13.65
CA MET A 123 0.30 -0.01 -12.49
C MET A 123 -1.16 0.48 -12.40
N GLY A 124 -1.47 1.62 -12.97
CA GLY A 124 -2.84 2.16 -13.06
C GLY A 124 -3.56 1.82 -14.35
N GLU A 125 -2.90 1.13 -15.28
CA GLU A 125 -3.49 0.79 -16.57
C GLU A 125 -4.30 -0.51 -16.51
N VAL A 126 -5.47 -0.48 -17.14
CA VAL A 126 -6.31 -1.65 -17.38
C VAL A 126 -6.83 -1.56 -18.83
N GLY A 127 -6.61 -2.61 -19.60
CA GLY A 127 -7.09 -2.65 -20.99
C GLY A 127 -6.57 -1.50 -21.86
N GLY A 128 -5.32 -1.07 -21.66
CA GLY A 128 -4.68 0.03 -22.40
C GLY A 128 -5.19 1.43 -22.05
N LYS A 129 -5.94 1.58 -20.94
CA LYS A 129 -6.42 2.87 -20.44
C LYS A 129 -5.84 3.12 -19.04
N LEU A 130 -5.37 4.33 -18.81
CA LEU A 130 -4.89 4.75 -17.48
C LEU A 130 -6.09 5.09 -16.59
N ASN A 131 -6.45 4.18 -15.71
CA ASN A 131 -7.63 4.30 -14.85
C ASN A 131 -7.34 4.99 -13.51
N ALA A 132 -6.08 4.99 -13.07
CA ALA A 132 -5.68 5.63 -11.83
C ALA A 132 -4.19 5.98 -11.84
N ILE A 133 -3.80 6.96 -11.01
CA ILE A 133 -2.40 7.35 -10.81
C ILE A 133 -1.98 7.00 -9.37
N PRO A 134 -0.79 6.40 -9.16
CA PRO A 134 -0.26 6.11 -7.84
C PRO A 134 -0.09 7.38 -6.99
N VAL A 135 -0.63 7.36 -5.77
CA VAL A 135 -0.37 8.38 -4.75
C VAL A 135 0.88 8.02 -3.96
N SER A 136 1.01 6.75 -3.63
CA SER A 136 2.16 6.19 -2.93
C SER A 136 2.40 4.76 -3.38
N TYR A 137 3.66 4.36 -3.32
CA TYR A 137 4.10 2.99 -3.55
C TYR A 137 4.56 2.39 -2.22
N SER A 138 4.34 1.10 -2.03
CA SER A 138 4.79 0.36 -0.85
C SER A 138 5.31 -1.00 -1.27
N ALA A 139 6.37 -1.46 -0.59
CA ALA A 139 6.91 -2.78 -0.81
C ALA A 139 7.21 -3.48 0.52
N ARG A 140 7.36 -4.80 0.45
CA ARG A 140 7.79 -5.60 1.59
C ARG A 140 9.28 -5.46 1.80
N ILE A 141 9.68 -5.17 3.04
CA ILE A 141 11.07 -5.01 3.44
C ILE A 141 11.38 -5.89 4.65
N LEU A 142 12.65 -6.09 4.91
CA LEU A 142 13.14 -6.73 6.13
C LEU A 142 13.54 -5.64 7.13
N LEU A 143 12.76 -5.53 8.20
CA LEU A 143 13.04 -4.64 9.33
C LEU A 143 13.64 -5.47 10.46
N TRP A 144 14.90 -5.19 10.82
CA TRP A 144 15.66 -5.96 11.79
C TRP A 144 15.84 -5.21 13.10
N ASN A 145 15.83 -5.93 14.21
CA ASN A 145 16.33 -5.46 15.49
C ASN A 145 17.85 -5.68 15.55
N ALA A 146 18.60 -4.68 15.15
CA ALA A 146 20.07 -4.73 15.12
C ALA A 146 20.67 -5.02 16.50
N SER A 147 20.00 -4.57 17.58
CA SER A 147 20.46 -4.84 18.96
C SER A 147 20.36 -6.32 19.31
N THR A 148 19.34 -7.03 18.84
CA THR A 148 19.23 -8.48 19.05
C THR A 148 20.32 -9.24 18.30
N PHE A 149 20.61 -8.88 17.04
CA PHE A 149 21.73 -9.48 16.31
C PHE A 149 23.08 -9.19 16.96
N ALA A 150 23.32 -7.97 17.41
CA ALA A 150 24.54 -7.60 18.13
C ALA A 150 24.68 -8.39 19.45
N LYS A 151 23.59 -8.54 20.22
CA LYS A 151 23.55 -9.37 21.44
C LYS A 151 23.93 -10.84 21.16
N ALA A 152 23.52 -11.38 20.02
CA ALA A 152 23.88 -12.71 19.58
C ALA A 152 25.31 -12.80 19.01
N GLY A 153 26.01 -11.70 18.77
CA GLY A 153 27.28 -11.68 18.06
C GLY A 153 27.14 -12.09 16.59
N LEU A 154 26.01 -11.74 15.97
CA LEU A 154 25.69 -12.09 14.58
C LEU A 154 25.53 -10.81 13.73
N ALA A 155 25.89 -10.93 12.46
CA ALA A 155 25.55 -9.93 11.46
C ALA A 155 24.05 -10.06 11.06
N ILE A 156 23.46 -8.96 10.63
CA ILE A 156 22.13 -8.98 10.00
C ILE A 156 22.21 -9.75 8.68
N PRO A 157 21.27 -10.69 8.40
CA PRO A 157 21.24 -11.48 7.16
C PRO A 157 21.23 -10.62 5.91
N ARG A 158 22.03 -10.97 4.90
CA ARG A 158 22.12 -10.28 3.60
C ARG A 158 21.79 -11.20 2.43
N THR A 159 21.98 -12.51 2.61
CA THR A 159 21.72 -13.55 1.62
C THR A 159 20.62 -14.48 2.11
N TRP A 160 20.10 -15.33 1.22
CA TRP A 160 19.15 -16.38 1.60
C TRP A 160 19.77 -17.40 2.55
N ASP A 161 21.05 -17.73 2.36
CA ASP A 161 21.75 -18.65 3.24
C ASP A 161 21.94 -18.06 4.64
N ASP A 162 22.30 -16.77 4.75
CA ASP A 162 22.34 -16.08 6.05
C ASP A 162 20.96 -16.11 6.72
N LEU A 163 19.90 -15.82 5.96
CA LEU A 163 18.54 -15.81 6.47
C LEU A 163 18.13 -17.19 6.98
N PHE A 164 18.37 -18.26 6.20
CA PHE A 164 18.04 -19.63 6.61
C PHE A 164 18.84 -20.09 7.83
N ALA A 165 20.10 -19.65 7.96
CA ALA A 165 20.93 -19.98 9.11
C ALA A 165 20.57 -19.16 10.36
N SER A 166 20.04 -17.95 10.20
CA SER A 166 19.86 -16.97 11.29
C SER A 166 18.99 -17.48 12.44
N GLY A 167 17.93 -18.25 12.14
CA GLY A 167 17.02 -18.77 13.15
C GLY A 167 17.73 -19.69 14.14
N GLN A 168 18.42 -20.72 13.65
CA GLN A 168 19.16 -21.67 14.49
C GLN A 168 20.33 -20.98 15.22
N LEU A 169 20.99 -20.02 14.61
CA LEU A 169 22.06 -19.25 15.26
C LEU A 169 21.53 -18.39 16.41
N LEU A 170 20.42 -17.69 16.22
CA LEU A 170 19.77 -16.92 17.29
C LEU A 170 19.31 -17.82 18.44
N ARG A 171 18.66 -18.93 18.11
CA ARG A 171 18.24 -19.96 19.07
C ARG A 171 19.40 -20.48 19.91
N SER A 172 20.51 -20.86 19.27
CA SER A 172 21.69 -21.42 19.94
C SER A 172 22.40 -20.41 20.83
N ARG A 173 22.39 -19.11 20.48
CA ARG A 173 23.09 -18.04 21.18
C ARG A 173 22.26 -17.39 22.29
N LEU A 174 20.95 -17.24 22.08
CA LEU A 174 20.07 -16.47 22.94
C LEU A 174 18.95 -17.30 23.59
N GLY A 175 18.66 -18.50 23.06
CA GLY A 175 17.65 -19.42 23.59
C GLY A 175 16.43 -19.59 22.68
N GLU A 176 15.56 -20.52 23.06
CA GLU A 176 14.41 -21.02 22.29
C GLU A 176 13.38 -19.95 21.90
N ARG A 177 13.29 -18.86 22.64
CA ARG A 177 12.32 -17.78 22.39
C ARG A 177 12.74 -16.82 21.28
N TYR A 178 14.00 -16.91 20.80
CA TYR A 178 14.51 -15.98 19.81
C TYR A 178 14.34 -16.53 18.41
N PHE A 179 13.53 -15.82 17.61
CA PHE A 179 13.30 -16.09 16.20
C PHE A 179 13.86 -14.94 15.35
N ALA A 180 14.30 -15.23 14.14
CA ALA A 180 14.75 -14.19 13.23
C ALA A 180 13.59 -13.28 12.79
N LEU A 181 12.37 -13.82 12.60
CA LEU A 181 11.17 -13.10 12.17
C LEU A 181 9.95 -13.49 13.04
N ASP A 182 8.97 -12.62 13.10
CA ASP A 182 7.75 -12.79 13.89
C ASP A 182 6.79 -13.90 13.40
N GLY A 183 7.01 -14.40 12.19
CA GLY A 183 6.29 -15.57 11.68
C GLY A 183 4.82 -15.38 11.33
N GLU A 184 4.36 -14.13 11.09
CA GLU A 184 3.00 -13.93 10.57
C GLU A 184 2.83 -14.73 9.27
N LEU A 185 1.74 -15.52 9.17
CA LEU A 185 1.56 -16.50 8.10
C LEU A 185 1.65 -15.89 6.70
N TYR A 186 0.94 -14.78 6.47
CA TYR A 186 0.94 -14.15 5.16
C TYR A 186 2.32 -13.57 4.80
N ASP A 187 3.01 -13.01 5.78
CA ASP A 187 4.35 -12.49 5.59
C ASP A 187 5.33 -13.60 5.23
N MET A 188 5.26 -14.76 5.90
CA MET A 188 6.08 -15.92 5.58
C MET A 188 5.72 -16.55 4.22
N MET A 189 4.45 -16.55 3.85
CA MET A 189 4.00 -16.93 2.50
C MET A 189 4.63 -16.03 1.43
N LEU A 190 4.60 -14.71 1.59
CA LEU A 190 5.18 -13.79 0.63
C LEU A 190 6.71 -13.89 0.57
N LEU A 191 7.37 -14.04 1.72
CA LEU A 191 8.83 -14.20 1.77
C LEU A 191 9.27 -15.49 1.07
N SER A 192 8.57 -16.60 1.31
CA SER A 192 8.86 -17.88 0.63
C SER A 192 8.53 -17.82 -0.86
N GLN A 193 7.48 -17.09 -1.27
CA GLN A 193 7.16 -16.83 -2.67
C GLN A 193 8.29 -16.06 -3.37
N ALA A 194 8.89 -15.08 -2.69
CA ALA A 194 10.00 -14.30 -3.23
C ALA A 194 11.17 -15.17 -3.67
N TYR A 195 11.53 -16.19 -2.87
CA TYR A 195 12.55 -17.17 -3.22
C TYR A 195 12.23 -17.90 -4.53
N VAL A 196 10.99 -18.36 -4.68
CA VAL A 196 10.52 -19.08 -5.86
C VAL A 196 10.51 -18.18 -7.09
N GLN A 197 10.05 -16.95 -6.92
CA GLN A 197 10.00 -15.96 -8.00
C GLN A 197 11.40 -15.59 -8.51
N GLN A 198 12.37 -15.44 -7.61
CA GLN A 198 13.77 -15.24 -7.98
C GLN A 198 14.34 -16.42 -8.78
N ARG A 199 13.95 -17.65 -8.42
CA ARG A 199 14.47 -18.86 -9.05
C ARG A 199 13.81 -19.19 -10.39
N HIS A 200 12.52 -18.92 -10.53
CA HIS A 200 11.72 -19.30 -11.70
C HIS A 200 11.21 -18.13 -12.52
N GLY A 201 11.37 -16.88 -12.06
CA GLY A 201 10.86 -15.68 -12.73
C GLY A 201 9.33 -15.60 -12.79
N THR A 202 8.61 -16.44 -12.02
CA THR A 202 7.17 -16.60 -12.18
C THR A 202 6.46 -16.29 -10.86
N PRO A 203 5.61 -15.25 -10.80
CA PRO A 203 4.73 -14.99 -9.66
C PRO A 203 3.65 -16.07 -9.56
N TYR A 204 2.93 -16.12 -8.44
CA TYR A 204 1.85 -17.10 -8.27
C TYR A 204 0.72 -16.89 -9.29
N VAL A 205 0.18 -15.66 -9.39
CA VAL A 205 -0.82 -15.33 -10.41
C VAL A 205 -0.13 -14.75 -11.63
N HIS A 206 -0.51 -15.21 -12.83
CA HIS A 206 0.02 -14.69 -14.08
C HIS A 206 -0.20 -13.17 -14.19
N PRO A 207 0.82 -12.36 -14.57
CA PRO A 207 0.71 -10.90 -14.51
C PRO A 207 -0.46 -10.31 -15.31
N LYS A 208 -0.86 -10.95 -16.40
CA LYS A 208 -1.89 -10.44 -17.33
C LYS A 208 -3.15 -11.31 -17.42
N GLU A 209 -3.11 -12.54 -16.94
CA GLU A 209 -4.19 -13.51 -17.13
C GLU A 209 -4.72 -14.01 -15.79
N PRO A 210 -6.02 -14.35 -15.68
CA PRO A 210 -6.63 -14.84 -14.44
C PRO A 210 -6.35 -16.34 -14.26
N ARG A 211 -5.08 -16.71 -14.20
CA ARG A 211 -4.63 -18.09 -13.96
C ARG A 211 -3.42 -18.12 -13.05
N VAL A 212 -3.20 -19.25 -12.42
CA VAL A 212 -1.95 -19.54 -11.73
C VAL A 212 -0.83 -19.65 -12.78
N ALA A 213 0.29 -18.96 -12.55
CA ALA A 213 1.45 -19.01 -13.41
C ALA A 213 2.49 -20.04 -12.93
N MET A 214 2.51 -20.36 -11.64
CA MET A 214 3.40 -21.39 -11.09
C MET A 214 3.00 -22.77 -11.60
N THR A 215 4.00 -23.59 -11.95
CA THR A 215 3.86 -25.04 -12.12
C THR A 215 3.69 -25.72 -10.75
N GLU A 216 3.23 -26.98 -10.73
CA GLU A 216 3.21 -27.76 -9.48
C GLU A 216 4.59 -27.82 -8.80
N ALA A 217 5.67 -27.95 -9.59
CA ALA A 217 7.04 -27.95 -9.06
C ALA A 217 7.42 -26.62 -8.39
N ALA A 218 7.05 -25.49 -8.99
CA ALA A 218 7.27 -24.18 -8.40
C ALA A 218 6.42 -23.97 -7.14
N ALA A 219 5.15 -24.40 -7.15
CA ALA A 219 4.28 -24.37 -6.00
C ALA A 219 4.78 -25.29 -4.86
N LEU A 220 5.34 -26.46 -5.22
CA LEU A 220 6.00 -27.36 -4.25
C LEU A 220 7.20 -26.68 -3.61
N LEU A 221 8.06 -26.02 -4.42
CA LEU A 221 9.19 -25.26 -3.89
C LEU A 221 8.72 -24.11 -2.97
N TRP A 222 7.59 -23.47 -3.26
CA TRP A 222 7.01 -22.45 -2.40
C TRP A 222 6.67 -22.99 -1.02
N VAL A 223 5.94 -24.11 -0.96
CA VAL A 223 5.59 -24.78 0.30
C VAL A 223 6.84 -25.24 1.05
N GLN A 224 7.79 -25.85 0.36
CA GLN A 224 9.05 -26.32 0.97
C GLN A 224 9.91 -25.16 1.52
N THR A 225 9.93 -24.01 0.82
CA THR A 225 10.64 -22.81 1.30
C THR A 225 9.97 -22.25 2.53
N TYR A 226 8.63 -22.21 2.58
CA TYR A 226 7.89 -21.85 3.79
C TYR A 226 8.27 -22.78 4.96
N ARG A 227 8.23 -24.11 4.77
CA ARG A 227 8.66 -25.05 5.82
C ARG A 227 10.11 -24.81 6.25
N LYS A 228 11.01 -24.61 5.30
CA LYS A 228 12.43 -24.34 5.62
C LYS A 228 12.60 -23.12 6.51
N LEU A 229 11.81 -22.05 6.31
CA LEU A 229 11.81 -20.88 7.18
C LEU A 229 11.29 -21.19 8.59
N ILE A 230 10.25 -22.00 8.71
CA ILE A 230 9.64 -22.35 10.00
C ILE A 230 10.47 -23.39 10.76
N ASP A 231 10.82 -24.50 10.11
CA ASP A 231 11.59 -25.60 10.71
C ASP A 231 13.03 -25.16 11.03
N GLY A 232 13.58 -24.20 10.26
CA GLY A 232 14.85 -23.54 10.52
C GLY A 232 14.82 -22.49 11.64
N HIS A 233 13.69 -22.35 12.36
CA HIS A 233 13.54 -21.37 13.43
C HIS A 233 13.68 -19.90 12.96
N VAL A 234 13.53 -19.65 11.66
CA VAL A 234 13.58 -18.29 11.11
C VAL A 234 12.29 -17.55 11.46
N GLY A 235 11.14 -18.10 11.11
CA GLY A 235 9.83 -17.57 11.48
C GLY A 235 9.23 -18.29 12.68
N THR A 236 8.52 -17.57 13.54
CA THR A 236 7.74 -18.17 14.63
C THR A 236 6.69 -19.13 14.06
N PRO A 237 6.62 -20.40 14.50
CA PRO A 237 5.63 -21.34 14.03
C PRO A 237 4.20 -20.86 14.25
N LEU A 238 3.31 -21.11 13.29
CA LEU A 238 1.91 -20.64 13.34
C LEU A 238 1.17 -21.08 14.63
N PRO A 239 1.30 -22.32 15.16
CA PRO A 239 0.67 -22.70 16.42
C PRO A 239 1.12 -21.82 17.60
N LEU A 240 2.41 -21.50 17.68
CA LEU A 240 2.95 -20.62 18.72
C LEU A 240 2.46 -19.17 18.49
N ARG A 241 2.50 -18.69 17.25
CA ARG A 241 2.00 -17.36 16.91
C ARG A 241 0.49 -17.19 17.22
N ALA A 242 -0.30 -18.25 16.98
CA ALA A 242 -1.72 -18.30 17.32
C ALA A 242 -1.96 -18.22 18.83
N SER A 243 -1.16 -18.92 19.65
CA SER A 243 -1.25 -18.87 21.11
C SER A 243 -0.92 -17.47 21.69
N LEU A 244 -0.20 -16.65 20.93
CA LEU A 244 0.13 -15.25 21.27
C LEU A 244 -0.92 -14.24 20.76
N GLY A 245 -2.07 -14.71 20.28
CA GLY A 245 -3.17 -13.88 19.77
C GLY A 245 -3.27 -13.81 18.24
N GLY A 246 -2.44 -14.57 17.50
CA GLY A 246 -2.52 -14.71 16.04
C GLY A 246 -2.49 -13.40 15.28
N ALA A 247 -3.31 -13.31 14.23
CA ALA A 247 -3.46 -12.10 13.41
C ALA A 247 -4.24 -10.97 14.12
N GLU A 248 -5.05 -11.30 15.14
CA GLU A 248 -5.81 -10.31 15.93
C GLU A 248 -4.91 -9.40 16.77
N ARG A 249 -3.71 -9.88 17.10
CA ARG A 249 -2.72 -9.10 17.83
C ARG A 249 -1.54 -8.77 16.94
N PRO A 250 -1.47 -7.56 16.37
CA PRO A 250 -0.42 -7.18 15.44
C PRO A 250 0.96 -7.13 16.12
N THR A 251 2.02 -7.21 15.32
CA THR A 251 3.40 -7.34 15.79
C THR A 251 3.81 -6.28 16.80
N GLU A 252 3.44 -5.00 16.60
CA GLU A 252 3.76 -3.91 17.51
C GLU A 252 3.13 -4.03 18.90
N GLN A 253 2.13 -4.88 19.06
CA GLN A 253 1.48 -5.17 20.33
C GLN A 253 2.01 -6.44 20.99
N GLN A 254 2.93 -7.16 20.34
CA GLN A 254 3.48 -8.41 20.86
C GLN A 254 4.64 -8.15 21.83
N PRO A 255 4.61 -8.76 23.04
CA PRO A 255 5.71 -8.65 23.98
C PRO A 255 7.05 -9.14 23.42
N ASP A 256 7.02 -10.19 22.57
CA ASP A 256 8.23 -10.75 21.99
C ASP A 256 8.87 -9.81 20.95
N TRP A 257 8.09 -8.94 20.29
CA TRP A 257 8.61 -7.86 19.47
C TRP A 257 9.30 -6.78 20.31
N THR A 258 8.62 -6.26 21.33
CA THR A 258 9.17 -5.20 22.19
C THR A 258 10.38 -5.66 23.01
N ALA A 259 10.43 -6.95 23.40
CA ALA A 259 11.56 -7.55 24.06
C ALA A 259 12.74 -7.91 23.13
N GLY A 260 12.55 -7.81 21.81
CA GLY A 260 13.54 -8.20 20.82
C GLY A 260 13.74 -9.72 20.67
N HIS A 261 12.80 -10.53 21.16
CA HIS A 261 12.83 -12.00 20.93
C HIS A 261 12.56 -12.30 19.45
N TRP A 262 11.72 -11.52 18.79
CA TRP A 262 11.65 -11.49 17.34
C TRP A 262 12.67 -10.48 16.83
N ALA A 263 13.77 -11.00 16.29
CA ALA A 263 14.90 -10.19 15.82
C ALA A 263 14.60 -9.41 14.52
N GLY A 264 13.41 -9.58 13.96
CA GLY A 264 12.99 -8.87 12.77
C GLY A 264 11.53 -9.09 12.39
N ASN A 265 11.10 -8.37 11.37
CA ASN A 265 9.78 -8.46 10.79
C ASN A 265 9.88 -8.29 9.26
N TYR A 266 9.30 -9.20 8.48
CA TYR A 266 9.11 -9.02 7.05
C TYR A 266 7.78 -8.29 6.85
N THR A 267 7.83 -7.01 6.51
CA THR A 267 6.66 -6.15 6.62
C THR A 267 6.59 -5.11 5.51
N TRP A 268 5.49 -4.38 5.43
CA TRP A 268 5.38 -3.21 4.58
C TRP A 268 6.23 -2.06 5.12
N ASP A 269 6.90 -1.33 4.23
CA ASP A 269 7.64 -0.11 4.56
C ASP A 269 6.74 0.96 5.24
N SER A 270 5.47 0.99 4.90
CA SER A 270 4.50 1.94 5.45
C SER A 270 4.20 1.79 6.94
N VAL A 271 4.61 0.68 7.58
CA VAL A 271 4.41 0.46 9.03
C VAL A 271 5.69 0.60 9.86
N ILE A 272 6.82 1.01 9.27
CA ILE A 272 8.11 1.15 9.97
C ILE A 272 8.00 2.04 11.21
N SER A 273 7.42 3.23 11.08
CA SER A 273 7.24 4.15 12.21
C SER A 273 6.37 3.54 13.31
N LEU A 274 5.31 2.80 12.96
CA LEU A 274 4.45 2.13 13.91
C LEU A 274 5.22 1.02 14.66
N ARG A 275 5.96 0.17 13.94
CA ARG A 275 6.81 -0.88 14.54
C ARG A 275 7.87 -0.28 15.45
N GLY A 276 8.53 0.79 15.00
CA GLY A 276 9.57 1.48 15.76
C GLY A 276 9.07 2.18 17.01
N SER A 277 7.82 2.64 17.02
CA SER A 277 7.26 3.37 18.16
C SER A 277 7.10 2.52 19.44
N THR A 278 7.10 1.20 19.31
CA THR A 278 6.94 0.25 20.43
C THR A 278 8.25 -0.39 20.88
N ILE A 279 9.34 -0.13 20.18
CA ILE A 279 10.67 -0.64 20.53
C ILE A 279 11.28 0.27 21.62
N PRO A 280 11.83 -0.28 22.72
CA PRO A 280 12.56 0.47 23.72
C PRO A 280 13.73 1.28 23.12
N LYS A 281 14.03 2.44 23.71
CA LYS A 281 15.03 3.40 23.18
C LYS A 281 16.46 2.86 23.14
N ASP A 282 16.78 1.88 23.94
CA ASP A 282 18.07 1.18 23.99
C ASP A 282 18.23 0.14 22.87
N GLN A 283 17.16 -0.19 22.17
CA GLN A 283 17.19 -1.07 21.01
C GLN A 283 17.19 -0.27 19.70
N LYS A 284 17.91 -0.77 18.72
CA LYS A 284 18.07 -0.14 17.40
C LYS A 284 17.45 -1.01 16.31
N LEU A 285 16.63 -0.39 15.48
CA LEU A 285 16.13 -1.00 14.26
C LEU A 285 17.03 -0.67 13.07
N ALA A 286 17.05 -1.55 12.07
CA ALA A 286 17.77 -1.36 10.82
C ALA A 286 16.95 -1.91 9.65
N ILE A 287 17.12 -1.32 8.48
CA ILE A 287 16.62 -1.89 7.22
C ILE A 287 17.69 -2.82 6.67
N GLY A 288 17.33 -4.08 6.48
CA GLY A 288 18.22 -5.08 5.89
C GLY A 288 18.14 -5.11 4.36
N ASP A 289 19.20 -5.58 3.72
CA ASP A 289 19.17 -5.87 2.30
C ASP A 289 18.13 -6.97 2.01
N PHE A 290 17.44 -6.86 0.88
CA PHE A 290 16.54 -7.92 0.45
C PHE A 290 17.37 -9.07 -0.15
N PRO A 291 17.29 -10.31 0.41
CA PRO A 291 18.14 -11.41 -0.04
C PRO A 291 17.85 -11.75 -1.49
N THR A 292 18.88 -11.86 -2.29
CA THR A 292 18.78 -12.13 -3.73
C THR A 292 19.64 -13.33 -4.09
N LEU A 293 19.07 -14.29 -4.82
CA LEU A 293 19.80 -15.43 -5.37
C LEU A 293 20.76 -15.02 -6.48
N ASP A 294 21.88 -15.69 -6.58
CA ASP A 294 22.75 -15.59 -7.75
C ASP A 294 21.98 -16.06 -9.00
N GLY A 295 22.09 -15.31 -10.08
CA GLY A 295 21.34 -15.58 -11.30
C GLY A 295 19.83 -15.32 -11.24
N ALA A 296 19.32 -14.71 -10.16
CA ALA A 296 17.91 -14.37 -10.07
C ALA A 296 17.46 -13.50 -11.26
N VAL A 297 16.34 -13.86 -11.86
CA VAL A 297 15.74 -13.14 -13.01
C VAL A 297 14.78 -12.04 -12.60
N ASP A 298 14.35 -12.04 -11.33
CA ASP A 298 13.46 -11.07 -10.68
C ASP A 298 13.94 -10.82 -9.25
N SER A 299 13.65 -9.68 -8.68
CA SER A 299 14.02 -9.41 -7.28
C SER A 299 13.23 -10.26 -6.28
N GLY A 300 12.06 -10.74 -6.66
CA GLY A 300 11.11 -11.41 -5.77
C GLY A 300 10.46 -10.48 -4.74
N MET A 301 10.88 -9.21 -4.67
CA MET A 301 10.30 -8.26 -3.72
C MET A 301 8.84 -7.99 -4.10
N PHE A 302 7.95 -8.14 -3.14
CA PHE A 302 6.54 -7.84 -3.33
C PHE A 302 6.28 -6.35 -3.10
N GLY A 303 5.90 -5.65 -4.16
CA GLY A 303 5.62 -4.22 -4.10
C GLY A 303 4.50 -3.81 -5.06
N ARG A 304 3.77 -2.76 -4.69
CA ARG A 304 2.64 -2.23 -5.47
C ARG A 304 2.24 -0.83 -4.99
N PRO A 305 1.44 -0.09 -5.77
CA PRO A 305 0.80 1.12 -5.25
C PRO A 305 -0.05 0.79 -4.03
N SER A 306 0.16 1.51 -2.94
CA SER A 306 -0.67 1.37 -1.74
C SER A 306 -1.98 2.11 -1.87
N LEU A 307 -1.93 3.30 -2.47
CA LEU A 307 -3.06 4.18 -2.73
C LEU A 307 -2.95 4.77 -4.13
N MET A 308 -4.10 4.94 -4.78
CA MET A 308 -4.21 5.60 -6.09
C MET A 308 -5.35 6.62 -6.07
N PHE A 309 -5.28 7.59 -6.97
CA PHE A 309 -6.41 8.43 -7.30
C PHE A 309 -7.00 8.05 -8.66
N ALA A 310 -8.32 8.01 -8.74
CA ALA A 310 -9.09 7.73 -9.94
C ALA A 310 -10.21 8.74 -10.11
N VAL A 311 -10.54 9.07 -11.37
CA VAL A 311 -11.70 9.91 -11.72
C VAL A 311 -12.87 9.02 -12.10
N GLY A 312 -14.04 9.29 -11.53
CA GLY A 312 -15.25 8.53 -11.77
C GLY A 312 -15.63 8.54 -13.27
N ARG A 313 -16.08 7.40 -13.78
CA ARG A 313 -16.48 7.28 -15.20
C ARG A 313 -17.68 8.18 -15.56
N ASN A 314 -18.53 8.49 -14.57
CA ASN A 314 -19.71 9.34 -14.75
C ASN A 314 -19.46 10.80 -14.35
N CYS A 315 -18.20 11.19 -14.06
CA CYS A 315 -17.81 12.55 -13.75
C CYS A 315 -18.22 13.49 -14.89
N LYS A 316 -18.94 14.56 -14.57
CA LYS A 316 -19.40 15.55 -15.55
C LYS A 316 -18.36 16.60 -15.88
N GLN A 317 -17.30 16.70 -15.09
CA GLN A 317 -16.24 17.70 -15.20
C GLN A 317 -14.86 17.00 -15.07
N PRO A 318 -14.53 16.04 -15.98
CA PRO A 318 -13.33 15.22 -15.83
C PRO A 318 -12.02 16.03 -15.90
N ASP A 319 -11.99 17.13 -16.68
CA ASP A 319 -10.83 18.02 -16.73
C ASP A 319 -10.59 18.69 -15.38
N LEU A 320 -11.63 19.24 -14.74
CA LEU A 320 -11.51 19.84 -13.42
C LEU A 320 -11.14 18.81 -12.33
N ALA A 321 -11.67 17.58 -12.44
CA ALA A 321 -11.28 16.49 -11.55
C ALA A 321 -9.81 16.10 -11.73
N ALA A 322 -9.30 16.15 -12.97
CA ALA A 322 -7.88 15.93 -13.28
C ALA A 322 -7.00 17.06 -12.76
N GLU A 323 -7.45 18.32 -12.84
CA GLU A 323 -6.75 19.47 -12.23
C GLU A 323 -6.63 19.32 -10.70
N LEU A 324 -7.73 18.96 -10.04
CA LEU A 324 -7.70 18.68 -8.60
C LEU A 324 -6.79 17.49 -8.27
N MET A 325 -6.80 16.44 -9.09
CA MET A 325 -5.90 15.30 -8.95
C MET A 325 -4.44 15.74 -9.09
N ALA A 326 -4.10 16.52 -10.11
CA ALA A 326 -2.75 17.03 -10.35
C ALA A 326 -2.27 17.88 -9.17
N TYR A 327 -3.12 18.78 -8.68
CA TYR A 327 -2.84 19.58 -7.50
C TYR A 327 -2.50 18.71 -6.28
N LEU A 328 -3.32 17.71 -5.98
CA LEU A 328 -3.11 16.83 -4.83
C LEU A 328 -1.88 15.91 -4.97
N LEU A 329 -1.47 15.59 -6.20
CA LEU A 329 -0.35 14.70 -6.48
C LEU A 329 1.00 15.42 -6.51
N ALA A 330 1.08 16.68 -6.98
CA ALA A 330 2.36 17.28 -7.30
C ALA A 330 2.48 18.79 -6.99
N ASP A 331 1.42 19.47 -6.58
CA ASP A 331 1.51 20.88 -6.23
C ASP A 331 2.35 21.08 -4.95
N PRO A 332 3.30 22.04 -4.91
CA PRO A 332 4.16 22.27 -3.75
C PRO A 332 3.39 22.63 -2.47
N GLN A 333 2.29 23.42 -2.55
CA GLN A 333 1.48 23.75 -1.37
C GLN A 333 0.71 22.53 -0.87
N ALA A 334 0.15 21.73 -1.79
CA ALA A 334 -0.52 20.49 -1.45
C ALA A 334 0.48 19.50 -0.82
N THR A 335 1.68 19.38 -1.39
CA THR A 335 2.76 18.53 -0.87
C THR A 335 3.12 18.89 0.57
N GLN A 336 3.29 20.18 0.86
CA GLN A 336 3.62 20.65 2.21
C GLN A 336 2.52 20.31 3.23
N VAL A 337 1.26 20.42 2.83
CA VAL A 337 0.11 20.18 3.70
C VAL A 337 -0.18 18.69 3.86
N LEU A 338 -0.14 17.93 2.77
CA LEU A 338 -0.43 16.49 2.77
C LEU A 338 0.70 15.69 3.39
N GLY A 339 1.96 16.13 3.17
CA GLY A 339 3.14 15.43 3.67
C GLY A 339 3.09 13.95 3.35
N ARG A 340 3.32 13.12 4.37
CA ARG A 340 3.28 11.66 4.27
C ARG A 340 2.00 11.01 4.82
N THR A 341 0.90 11.77 4.91
CA THR A 341 -0.37 11.24 5.43
C THR A 341 -0.96 10.09 4.59
N ARG A 342 -0.46 9.90 3.37
CA ARG A 342 -0.79 8.79 2.47
C ARG A 342 0.39 7.85 2.18
N GLY A 343 1.45 7.87 2.98
CA GLY A 343 2.71 7.20 2.73
C GLY A 343 3.72 8.11 2.03
N VAL A 344 4.83 7.53 1.59
CA VAL A 344 5.83 8.25 0.79
C VAL A 344 5.23 8.52 -0.59
N PRO A 345 5.24 9.79 -1.08
CA PRO A 345 4.70 10.11 -2.40
C PRO A 345 5.37 9.32 -3.52
N ALA A 346 4.56 8.82 -4.47
CA ALA A 346 5.08 8.17 -5.68
C ALA A 346 5.57 9.18 -6.72
N ALA A 347 5.07 10.41 -6.69
CA ALA A 347 5.53 11.50 -7.55
C ALA A 347 6.90 12.00 -7.08
N ARG A 348 7.83 12.23 -8.03
CA ARG A 348 9.24 12.55 -7.76
C ARG A 348 9.43 13.83 -6.96
N GLU A 349 8.88 14.96 -7.42
CA GLU A 349 9.11 16.26 -6.76
C GLU A 349 8.55 16.33 -5.34
N PRO A 350 7.32 15.85 -5.05
CA PRO A 350 6.83 15.71 -3.69
C PRO A 350 7.71 14.86 -2.79
N PHE A 351 8.24 13.75 -3.30
CA PHE A 351 9.19 12.93 -2.55
C PHE A 351 10.48 13.70 -2.24
N GLU A 352 11.09 14.34 -3.25
CA GLU A 352 12.30 15.16 -3.09
C GLU A 352 12.10 16.29 -2.08
N ALA A 353 10.94 16.95 -2.09
CA ALA A 353 10.59 17.99 -1.13
C ALA A 353 10.53 17.46 0.32
N LEU A 354 9.98 16.25 0.53
CA LEU A 354 9.98 15.62 1.85
C LEU A 354 11.39 15.21 2.32
N VAL A 355 12.26 14.81 1.41
CA VAL A 355 13.66 14.49 1.72
C VAL A 355 14.39 15.78 2.12
N GLN A 356 14.30 16.84 1.32
CA GLN A 356 14.95 18.13 1.56
C GLN A 356 14.52 18.77 2.88
N SER A 357 13.23 18.69 3.20
CA SER A 357 12.67 19.21 4.45
C SER A 357 12.91 18.30 5.66
N LYS A 358 13.61 17.17 5.49
CA LYS A 358 13.84 16.15 6.53
C LYS A 358 12.54 15.64 7.18
N ALA A 359 11.43 15.65 6.44
CA ALA A 359 10.14 15.18 6.92
C ALA A 359 10.01 13.64 6.95
N LEU A 360 10.94 12.92 6.31
CA LEU A 360 11.02 11.45 6.34
C LEU A 360 11.93 11.00 7.48
N PRO A 361 11.45 10.12 8.38
CA PRO A 361 12.32 9.47 9.36
C PRO A 361 13.44 8.66 8.69
N PRO A 362 14.62 8.58 9.28
CA PRO A 362 15.80 7.93 8.64
C PRO A 362 15.53 6.49 8.17
N LEU A 363 14.83 5.67 8.97
CA LEU A 363 14.51 4.29 8.60
C LEU A 363 13.52 4.22 7.41
N GLU A 364 12.52 5.11 7.35
CA GLU A 364 11.60 5.18 6.23
C GLU A 364 12.31 5.62 4.95
N LEU A 365 13.23 6.59 5.06
CA LEU A 365 14.06 7.02 3.93
C LEU A 365 14.96 5.88 3.43
N MET A 366 15.62 5.13 4.34
CA MET A 366 16.45 3.98 3.98
C MET A 366 15.63 2.89 3.28
N ALA A 367 14.43 2.57 3.80
CA ALA A 367 13.53 1.60 3.19
C ALA A 367 13.10 2.03 1.78
N HIS A 368 12.70 3.29 1.63
CA HIS A 368 12.33 3.83 0.33
C HIS A 368 13.49 3.77 -0.66
N GLN A 369 14.70 4.16 -0.25
CA GLN A 369 15.91 4.06 -1.09
C GLN A 369 16.21 2.61 -1.49
N GLN A 370 16.00 1.65 -0.60
CA GLN A 370 16.15 0.22 -0.93
C GLN A 370 15.12 -0.21 -1.99
N ILE A 371 13.86 0.16 -1.80
CA ILE A 371 12.78 -0.14 -2.74
C ILE A 371 13.09 0.45 -4.13
N GLU A 372 13.51 1.71 -4.19
CA GLU A 372 13.86 2.36 -5.45
C GLU A 372 15.07 1.70 -6.13
N ARG A 373 16.11 1.33 -5.37
CA ARG A 373 17.23 0.55 -5.94
C ARG A 373 16.76 -0.77 -6.56
N GLN A 374 15.81 -1.47 -5.93
CA GLN A 374 15.27 -2.72 -6.48
C GLN A 374 14.40 -2.46 -7.71
N ARG A 375 13.55 -1.44 -7.68
CA ARG A 375 12.68 -1.07 -8.81
C ARG A 375 13.46 -0.66 -10.06
N THR A 376 14.57 0.03 -9.88
CA THR A 376 15.43 0.54 -10.97
C THR A 376 16.56 -0.43 -11.36
N SER A 377 16.72 -1.53 -10.64
CA SER A 377 17.70 -2.57 -10.98
C SER A 377 17.27 -3.33 -12.24
N ALA A 378 18.24 -3.99 -12.89
CA ALA A 378 17.97 -4.84 -14.06
C ALA A 378 16.97 -5.98 -13.76
N LYS A 379 16.85 -6.41 -12.50
CA LYS A 379 15.91 -7.43 -12.04
C LYS A 379 14.51 -6.87 -11.77
N GLY A 380 14.42 -5.57 -11.43
CA GLY A 380 13.17 -4.88 -11.14
C GLY A 380 12.36 -5.45 -9.97
N ILE A 381 11.16 -4.95 -9.81
CA ILE A 381 10.11 -5.54 -8.98
C ILE A 381 8.95 -5.86 -9.92
N SER A 382 8.64 -7.14 -10.08
CA SER A 382 7.52 -7.54 -10.91
C SER A 382 6.21 -7.03 -10.32
N LEU A 383 5.41 -6.39 -11.16
CA LEU A 383 4.07 -5.98 -10.77
C LEU A 383 3.20 -7.22 -10.54
N PRO A 384 2.64 -7.42 -9.34
CA PRO A 384 1.72 -8.52 -9.12
C PRO A 384 0.41 -8.28 -9.90
N ASN A 385 -0.28 -9.36 -10.27
CA ASN A 385 -1.64 -9.24 -10.77
C ASN A 385 -2.57 -8.79 -9.61
N PRO A 386 -3.44 -7.79 -9.79
CA PRO A 386 -4.36 -7.35 -8.73
C PRO A 386 -5.23 -8.46 -8.14
N LEU A 387 -5.54 -9.51 -8.91
CA LEU A 387 -6.27 -10.69 -8.44
C LEU A 387 -5.54 -11.47 -7.33
N PHE A 388 -4.22 -11.30 -7.20
CA PHE A 388 -3.46 -11.91 -6.11
C PHE A 388 -3.96 -11.45 -4.73
N GLU A 389 -4.38 -10.20 -4.59
CA GLU A 389 -4.96 -9.64 -3.35
C GLU A 389 -6.49 -9.76 -3.29
N HIS A 390 -7.13 -10.47 -4.25
CA HIS A 390 -8.58 -10.68 -4.17
C HIS A 390 -8.94 -11.56 -2.97
N ALA A 391 -9.89 -11.11 -2.14
CA ALA A 391 -10.19 -11.71 -0.83
C ALA A 391 -10.40 -13.23 -0.87
N ARG A 392 -11.05 -13.77 -1.91
CA ARG A 392 -11.32 -15.22 -2.05
C ARG A 392 -10.03 -15.99 -2.36
N LEU A 393 -9.17 -15.49 -3.24
CA LEU A 393 -7.89 -16.14 -3.56
C LEU A 393 -6.95 -16.06 -2.37
N HIS A 394 -6.89 -14.92 -1.71
CA HIS A 394 -6.09 -14.72 -0.50
C HIS A 394 -6.51 -15.71 0.61
N ARG A 395 -7.82 -15.91 0.82
CA ARG A 395 -8.34 -16.90 1.77
C ARG A 395 -7.88 -18.31 1.42
N LEU A 396 -8.04 -18.71 0.15
CA LEU A 396 -7.58 -20.04 -0.32
C LEU A 396 -6.11 -20.28 -0.02
N MET A 397 -5.24 -19.32 -0.37
CA MET A 397 -3.81 -19.44 -0.09
C MET A 397 -3.54 -19.61 1.40
N ARG A 398 -4.16 -18.77 2.25
CA ARG A 398 -4.02 -18.88 3.71
C ARG A 398 -4.47 -20.25 4.22
N GLU A 399 -5.64 -20.72 3.81
CA GLU A 399 -6.16 -22.05 4.20
C GLU A 399 -5.20 -23.18 3.82
N VAL A 400 -4.60 -23.15 2.63
CA VAL A 400 -3.61 -24.14 2.23
C VAL A 400 -2.38 -24.07 3.13
N PHE A 401 -1.78 -22.90 3.34
CA PHE A 401 -0.60 -22.76 4.17
C PHE A 401 -0.88 -23.03 5.66
N GLU A 402 -2.06 -22.75 6.16
CA GLU A 402 -2.49 -23.16 7.51
C GLU A 402 -2.50 -24.69 7.64
N THR A 403 -3.04 -25.42 6.64
CA THR A 403 -3.00 -26.89 6.68
C THR A 403 -1.58 -27.44 6.63
N VAL A 404 -0.66 -26.76 5.92
CA VAL A 404 0.79 -27.07 5.92
C VAL A 404 1.40 -26.82 7.30
N ALA A 405 1.13 -25.63 7.88
CA ALA A 405 1.68 -25.22 9.17
C ALA A 405 1.27 -26.15 10.33
N TYR A 406 0.04 -26.70 10.26
CA TYR A 406 -0.47 -27.67 11.24
C TYR A 406 -0.17 -29.15 10.86
N GLY A 407 0.63 -29.40 9.82
CA GLY A 407 1.00 -30.76 9.41
C GLY A 407 -0.16 -31.63 8.89
N LYS A 408 -1.26 -31.01 8.45
CA LYS A 408 -2.49 -31.73 8.03
C LYS A 408 -2.45 -32.23 6.59
N VAL A 409 -1.52 -31.73 5.79
CA VAL A 409 -1.33 -32.12 4.38
C VAL A 409 0.15 -32.23 4.06
N SER A 410 0.50 -33.09 3.09
CA SER A 410 1.86 -33.13 2.54
C SER A 410 2.15 -31.91 1.66
N ASP A 411 3.43 -31.60 1.47
CA ASP A 411 3.84 -30.49 0.62
C ASP A 411 3.34 -30.65 -0.84
N VAL A 412 3.33 -31.88 -1.35
CA VAL A 412 2.82 -32.20 -2.69
C VAL A 412 1.31 -31.93 -2.80
N GLN A 413 0.54 -32.34 -1.78
CA GLN A 413 -0.90 -32.07 -1.75
C GLN A 413 -1.18 -30.56 -1.68
N ALA A 414 -0.44 -29.84 -0.85
CA ALA A 414 -0.56 -28.39 -0.75
C ALA A 414 -0.24 -27.68 -2.08
N ALA A 415 0.85 -28.12 -2.76
CA ALA A 415 1.24 -27.57 -4.06
C ALA A 415 0.15 -27.77 -5.14
N ARG A 416 -0.43 -28.98 -5.22
CA ARG A 416 -1.55 -29.27 -6.12
C ARG A 416 -2.77 -28.39 -5.82
N ARG A 417 -3.16 -28.27 -4.55
CA ARG A 417 -4.26 -27.40 -4.15
C ARG A 417 -4.02 -25.94 -4.56
N LEU A 418 -2.81 -25.42 -4.36
CA LEU A 418 -2.46 -24.07 -4.80
C LEU A 418 -2.66 -23.89 -6.31
N VAL A 419 -2.29 -24.86 -7.14
CA VAL A 419 -2.43 -24.77 -8.59
C VAL A 419 -3.88 -25.01 -9.02
N ASP A 420 -4.50 -26.10 -8.61
CA ASP A 420 -5.80 -26.52 -9.12
C ASP A 420 -6.93 -25.67 -8.58
N GLU A 421 -7.02 -25.53 -7.24
CA GLU A 421 -8.04 -24.71 -6.59
C GLU A 421 -7.80 -23.22 -6.88
N GLY A 422 -6.52 -22.80 -7.00
CA GLY A 422 -6.15 -21.45 -7.42
C GLY A 422 -6.68 -21.10 -8.80
N ASN A 423 -6.47 -21.97 -9.79
CA ASN A 423 -7.02 -21.80 -11.13
C ASN A 423 -8.56 -21.80 -11.14
N ALA A 424 -9.18 -22.70 -10.38
CA ALA A 424 -10.63 -22.73 -10.25
C ALA A 424 -11.18 -21.44 -9.63
N MET A 425 -10.49 -20.91 -8.61
CA MET A 425 -10.88 -19.66 -7.96
C MET A 425 -10.72 -18.46 -8.90
N LEU A 426 -9.59 -18.34 -9.60
CA LEU A 426 -9.33 -17.26 -10.55
C LEU A 426 -10.37 -17.18 -11.66
N ARG A 427 -10.82 -18.32 -12.19
CA ARG A 427 -11.93 -18.37 -13.17
C ARG A 427 -13.28 -17.88 -12.62
N ARG A 428 -13.49 -17.97 -11.30
CA ARG A 428 -14.76 -17.53 -10.66
C ARG A 428 -14.79 -16.05 -10.30
N ILE A 429 -13.62 -15.46 -10.09
CA ILE A 429 -13.52 -14.06 -9.62
C ILE A 429 -13.22 -13.07 -10.75
N HIS A 430 -12.83 -13.55 -11.91
CA HIS A 430 -12.59 -12.75 -13.13
C HIS A 430 -13.84 -12.73 -14.00
#